data_4d21be3503b15292c563ec8f3b3179d0
#
_entry.id   4d21be3503b15292c563ec8f3b3179d0
#
_cell.length_a   1.000
_cell.length_b   1.000
_cell.length_c   1.000
_cell.angle_alpha   90.00
_cell.angle_beta   90.00
_cell.angle_gamma   90.00
#
_symmetry.space_group_name_H-M   'P 1'
#
loop_
_entity.id
_entity.type
_entity.pdbx_description
1 polymer ?
#
loop_
_entity_poly.entity_id
_entity_poly.type
_entity_poly.pdbx_seq_one_letter_code
_entity_poly.pdbx_strand_id
1 'polypeptide(L)'
;GATVQIKGSTKGVIADMDGNFEFDDCPLNSTLVVSYIGMETKEIKYTGQKFLNIVMEAKTDELEEVTVVAFAKQKKESVVSAITTVKPTELKIPSSNLTTAFAGRVAGLISYQTSGEPGQDNASFFIRGITTFGAEAKKDPLILIDGIELSTDDLARLNTDDIASFSIMKDATATALYGARGANGVISVTTKEGREGKVTINARVENSFSSPTKKISQTDPVTYMRMQNEAIKTRDPLGLALYSEEKITMTERGLYPNIFPTTDWYDTMFNDVISNQRANLSLSGGGTVARYYVAANVSKDNGNMKVDKRNNFNSNISLMKYSIRSNININLTKTTELVLRMSGTFDEYTGPIGGG
;
A
#
# COMPACT_ATOMS: atom_id res chain seq x y z
N GLY A 1 35.69 1.32 19.69
CA GLY A 1 36.06 0.43 18.63
C GLY A 1 36.10 1.02 17.22
N ALA A 2 35.84 2.35 17.00
CA ALA A 2 36.01 2.98 15.69
C ALA A 2 37.50 3.04 15.30
N THR A 3 37.81 2.86 14.03
CA THR A 3 39.16 3.00 13.50
C THR A 3 39.35 4.40 12.95
N VAL A 4 40.38 5.11 13.41
CA VAL A 4 40.77 6.43 12.92
C VAL A 4 42.13 6.30 12.23
N GLN A 5 42.20 6.54 10.92
CA GLN A 5 43.39 6.34 10.09
C GLN A 5 43.72 7.61 9.31
N ILE A 6 45.01 7.91 9.13
CA ILE A 6 45.45 8.99 8.26
C ILE A 6 45.34 8.53 6.79
N LYS A 7 44.60 9.27 5.96
CA LYS A 7 44.41 8.96 4.54
C LYS A 7 45.76 8.86 3.82
N GLY A 8 45.97 7.69 3.17
CA GLY A 8 47.23 7.45 2.45
C GLY A 8 48.40 6.97 3.32
N SER A 9 48.15 6.66 4.61
CA SER A 9 49.15 6.11 5.53
C SER A 9 48.65 4.84 6.18
N THR A 10 49.56 4.00 6.64
CA THR A 10 49.24 2.80 7.45
C THR A 10 49.09 3.14 8.93
N LYS A 11 49.34 4.41 9.33
CA LYS A 11 49.15 4.86 10.72
C LYS A 11 47.66 5.04 11.03
N GLY A 12 47.19 4.38 12.06
CA GLY A 12 45.81 4.46 12.55
C GLY A 12 45.74 4.05 14.02
N VAL A 13 44.70 4.51 14.69
CA VAL A 13 44.38 4.19 16.09
C VAL A 13 42.96 3.65 16.18
N ILE A 14 42.67 2.90 17.20
CA ILE A 14 41.32 2.36 17.47
C ILE A 14 40.79 3.06 18.71
N ALA A 15 39.58 3.58 18.61
CA ALA A 15 38.88 4.21 19.74
C ALA A 15 38.57 3.16 20.83
N ASP A 16 38.67 3.57 22.08
CA ASP A 16 38.30 2.77 23.24
C ASP A 16 36.79 2.47 23.35
N MET A 17 36.35 1.88 24.48
CA MET A 17 34.95 1.54 24.69
C MET A 17 34.03 2.76 24.86
N ASP A 18 34.59 3.89 25.30
CA ASP A 18 33.90 5.15 25.49
C ASP A 18 33.96 6.06 24.25
N GLY A 19 34.64 5.59 23.19
CA GLY A 19 34.75 6.31 21.91
C GLY A 19 35.91 7.29 21.86
N ASN A 20 36.81 7.32 22.86
CA ASN A 20 37.96 8.21 22.87
C ASN A 20 39.10 7.59 22.05
N PHE A 21 39.87 8.45 21.37
CA PHE A 21 41.07 8.08 20.64
C PHE A 21 42.15 9.13 20.84
N GLU A 22 43.39 8.70 20.83
CA GLU A 22 44.54 9.59 20.95
C GLU A 22 45.51 9.32 19.81
N PHE A 23 46.04 10.39 19.20
CA PHE A 23 46.96 10.31 18.09
C PHE A 23 48.23 11.07 18.48
N ASP A 24 49.34 10.40 18.76
CA ASP A 24 50.57 11.01 19.24
C ASP A 24 51.32 11.84 18.18
N ASP A 25 51.15 11.52 16.90
CA ASP A 25 51.87 12.17 15.81
C ASP A 25 50.99 12.24 14.54
N CYS A 26 50.10 13.27 14.53
CA CYS A 26 49.22 13.55 13.40
C CYS A 26 49.75 14.78 12.63
N PRO A 27 50.16 14.64 11.35
CA PRO A 27 50.65 15.75 10.55
C PRO A 27 49.58 16.83 10.36
N LEU A 28 49.97 18.09 10.47
CA LEU A 28 49.09 19.23 10.18
C LEU A 28 48.56 19.12 8.73
N ASN A 29 47.28 19.45 8.55
CA ASN A 29 46.57 19.39 7.27
C ASN A 29 46.36 17.97 6.71
N SER A 30 46.60 16.91 7.49
CA SER A 30 46.22 15.53 7.09
C SER A 30 44.71 15.32 7.11
N THR A 31 44.23 14.38 6.32
CA THR A 31 42.82 13.92 6.34
C THR A 31 42.73 12.66 7.16
N LEU A 32 41.93 12.70 8.22
CA LEU A 32 41.61 11.55 9.03
C LEU A 32 40.38 10.84 8.43
N VAL A 33 40.50 9.54 8.25
CA VAL A 33 39.40 8.65 7.80
C VAL A 33 38.93 7.88 9.03
N VAL A 34 37.69 8.11 9.42
CA VAL A 34 37.08 7.44 10.56
C VAL A 34 36.08 6.41 10.05
N SER A 35 36.25 5.18 10.43
CA SER A 35 35.37 4.07 10.03
C SER A 35 34.96 3.22 11.23
N TYR A 36 33.72 2.80 11.23
CA TYR A 36 33.16 1.88 12.20
C TYR A 36 32.12 0.97 11.53
N ILE A 37 32.02 -0.27 11.99
CA ILE A 37 31.07 -1.23 11.42
C ILE A 37 29.65 -0.71 11.56
N GLY A 38 28.94 -0.57 10.45
CA GLY A 38 27.54 -0.07 10.41
C GLY A 38 27.41 1.46 10.43
N MET A 39 28.51 2.21 10.32
CA MET A 39 28.51 3.68 10.23
C MET A 39 29.11 4.15 8.90
N GLU A 40 28.68 5.32 8.42
CA GLU A 40 29.29 5.95 7.25
C GLU A 40 30.73 6.36 7.55
N THR A 41 31.64 6.03 6.64
CA THR A 41 33.03 6.45 6.75
C THR A 41 33.14 7.97 6.59
N LYS A 42 33.68 8.67 7.58
CA LYS A 42 33.78 10.13 7.58
C LYS A 42 35.22 10.56 7.38
N GLU A 43 35.43 11.47 6.43
CA GLU A 43 36.74 12.10 6.22
C GLU A 43 36.76 13.48 6.85
N ILE A 44 37.76 13.76 7.71
CA ILE A 44 37.87 15.01 8.43
C ILE A 44 39.28 15.55 8.26
N LYS A 45 39.39 16.81 7.91
CA LYS A 45 40.68 17.51 7.79
C LYS A 45 41.17 17.95 9.16
N TYR A 46 42.32 17.46 9.57
CA TYR A 46 42.99 17.89 10.81
C TYR A 46 43.75 19.19 10.59
N THR A 47 43.39 20.22 11.33
CA THR A 47 43.99 21.57 11.25
C THR A 47 44.75 21.99 12.52
N GLY A 48 45.08 21.04 13.40
CA GLY A 48 45.83 21.27 14.61
C GLY A 48 45.01 21.43 15.89
N GLN A 49 43.76 21.03 15.90
CA GLN A 49 42.90 21.07 17.09
C GLN A 49 43.37 20.03 18.13
N LYS A 50 43.39 20.46 19.41
CA LYS A 50 43.70 19.56 20.54
C LYS A 50 42.61 18.51 20.80
N PHE A 51 41.37 18.84 20.50
CA PHE A 51 40.22 17.94 20.65
C PHE A 51 39.40 17.94 19.37
N LEU A 52 39.02 16.75 18.91
CA LEU A 52 38.21 16.53 17.73
C LEU A 52 36.99 15.67 18.11
N ASN A 53 35.82 16.27 18.09
CA ASN A 53 34.59 15.50 18.31
C ASN A 53 34.00 15.09 16.97
N ILE A 54 33.90 13.77 16.74
CA ILE A 54 33.48 13.19 15.50
C ILE A 54 32.17 12.46 15.71
N VAL A 55 31.08 13.01 15.18
CA VAL A 55 29.79 12.33 15.16
C VAL A 55 29.70 11.52 13.88
N MET A 56 29.58 10.21 14.01
CA MET A 56 29.36 9.29 12.91
C MET A 56 27.86 9.07 12.70
N GLU A 57 27.42 9.02 11.46
CA GLU A 57 26.06 8.71 11.09
C GLU A 57 25.98 7.22 10.79
N ALA A 58 24.86 6.58 11.21
CA ALA A 58 24.64 5.18 10.87
C ALA A 58 24.58 5.09 9.33
N LYS A 59 25.39 4.17 8.77
CA LYS A 59 25.26 3.84 7.36
C LYS A 59 23.83 3.33 7.17
N THR A 60 22.99 4.17 6.61
CA THR A 60 21.78 3.72 5.98
C THR A 60 22.25 2.89 4.80
N ASP A 61 22.43 1.58 5.01
CA ASP A 61 22.49 0.69 3.89
C ASP A 61 21.24 0.98 3.08
N GLU A 62 21.38 1.72 1.98
CA GLU A 62 20.46 1.55 0.87
C GLU A 62 20.53 0.05 0.64
N LEU A 63 19.48 -0.64 1.05
CA LEU A 63 19.32 -2.07 0.82
C LEU A 63 19.70 -2.26 -0.64
N GLU A 64 20.79 -2.97 -0.90
CA GLU A 64 21.09 -3.42 -2.26
C GLU A 64 19.77 -3.95 -2.78
N GLU A 65 19.21 -3.31 -3.80
CA GLU A 65 17.88 -3.65 -4.34
C GLU A 65 17.94 -5.11 -4.79
N VAL A 66 17.62 -6.02 -3.88
CA VAL A 66 17.58 -7.45 -4.14
C VAL A 66 16.25 -7.76 -4.80
N THR A 67 16.29 -8.15 -6.04
CA THR A 67 15.12 -8.64 -6.75
C THR A 67 14.96 -10.13 -6.47
N VAL A 68 13.78 -10.52 -5.99
CA VAL A 68 13.45 -11.94 -5.85
C VAL A 68 13.18 -12.52 -7.22
N VAL A 69 14.00 -13.44 -7.66
CA VAL A 69 13.86 -14.18 -8.91
C VAL A 69 13.50 -15.61 -8.56
N ALA A 70 12.24 -15.95 -8.72
CA ALA A 70 11.70 -17.28 -8.43
C ALA A 70 12.07 -17.78 -7.02
N PHE A 71 12.94 -18.77 -6.90
CA PHE A 71 13.34 -19.36 -5.62
C PHE A 71 14.66 -18.78 -5.06
N ALA A 72 15.19 -17.69 -5.64
CA ALA A 72 16.48 -17.10 -5.25
C ALA A 72 16.39 -15.57 -5.14
N LYS A 73 17.22 -15.02 -4.24
CA LYS A 73 17.47 -13.57 -4.15
C LYS A 73 18.65 -13.24 -5.08
N GLN A 74 18.47 -12.41 -6.08
CA GLN A 74 19.54 -11.94 -6.98
C GLN A 74 19.72 -10.43 -6.86
N LYS A 75 20.95 -9.95 -7.03
CA LYS A 75 21.19 -8.51 -7.14
C LYS A 75 20.55 -8.00 -8.42
N LYS A 76 19.90 -6.83 -8.36
CA LYS A 76 19.20 -6.21 -9.49
C LYS A 76 20.07 -6.10 -10.76
N GLU A 77 21.36 -5.81 -10.55
CA GLU A 77 22.33 -5.69 -11.65
C GLU A 77 22.59 -6.98 -12.43
N SER A 78 22.31 -8.13 -11.84
CA SER A 78 22.51 -9.44 -12.47
C SER A 78 21.25 -10.05 -13.07
N VAL A 79 20.11 -9.33 -13.05
CA VAL A 79 18.84 -9.80 -13.58
C VAL A 79 18.72 -9.45 -15.06
N VAL A 80 18.81 -10.47 -15.93
CA VAL A 80 18.71 -10.33 -17.40
C VAL A 80 17.26 -10.26 -17.89
N SER A 81 16.27 -10.56 -17.06
CA SER A 81 14.85 -10.64 -17.45
C SER A 81 14.06 -9.38 -17.06
N ALA A 82 12.95 -9.10 -17.75
CA ALA A 82 12.10 -7.93 -17.49
C ALA A 82 11.31 -8.07 -16.17
N ILE A 83 12.02 -7.87 -15.06
CA ILE A 83 11.45 -7.77 -13.72
C ILE A 83 11.33 -6.29 -13.37
N THR A 84 10.13 -5.88 -12.98
CA THR A 84 9.91 -4.53 -12.46
C THR A 84 9.78 -4.62 -10.94
N THR A 85 10.72 -4.02 -10.24
CA THR A 85 10.63 -3.84 -8.78
C THR A 85 9.98 -2.50 -8.49
N VAL A 86 8.99 -2.49 -7.62
CA VAL A 86 8.28 -1.29 -7.17
C VAL A 86 8.66 -1.05 -5.71
N LYS A 87 9.06 0.16 -5.38
CA LYS A 87 9.36 0.51 -3.99
C LYS A 87 8.07 0.49 -3.17
N PRO A 88 8.03 -0.17 -2.00
CA PRO A 88 6.83 -0.20 -1.16
C PRO A 88 6.29 1.19 -0.81
N THR A 89 7.17 2.20 -0.74
CA THR A 89 6.80 3.60 -0.51
C THR A 89 5.93 4.18 -1.61
N GLU A 90 6.10 3.73 -2.86
CA GLU A 90 5.30 4.18 -4.01
C GLU A 90 3.89 3.58 -3.99
N LEU A 91 3.71 2.45 -3.29
CA LEU A 91 2.41 1.79 -3.09
C LEU A 91 1.63 2.34 -1.91
N LYS A 92 2.21 3.25 -1.11
CA LYS A 92 1.52 3.88 0.01
C LYS A 92 0.52 4.91 -0.49
N ILE A 93 -0.74 4.54 -0.44
CA ILE A 93 -1.89 5.41 -0.73
C ILE A 93 -2.85 5.39 0.47
N PRO A 94 -3.71 6.37 0.63
CA PRO A 94 -4.72 6.38 1.69
C PRO A 94 -5.88 5.40 1.39
N SER A 95 -5.54 4.13 1.12
CA SER A 95 -6.47 3.02 0.94
C SER A 95 -6.03 1.83 1.78
N SER A 96 -6.97 1.09 2.35
CA SER A 96 -6.73 -0.17 3.07
C SER A 96 -6.56 -1.37 2.13
N ASN A 97 -6.80 -1.17 0.84
CA ASN A 97 -6.69 -2.18 -0.19
C ASN A 97 -5.46 -1.93 -1.07
N LEU A 98 -4.49 -2.84 -0.98
CA LEU A 98 -3.23 -2.71 -1.72
C LEU A 98 -3.42 -2.72 -3.24
N THR A 99 -4.40 -3.47 -3.76
CA THR A 99 -4.60 -3.61 -5.21
C THR A 99 -4.99 -2.29 -5.88
N THR A 100 -5.63 -1.39 -5.14
CA THR A 100 -6.00 -0.04 -5.64
C THR A 100 -4.79 0.85 -5.89
N ALA A 101 -3.64 0.55 -5.24
CA ALA A 101 -2.40 1.30 -5.43
C ALA A 101 -1.70 1.01 -6.77
N PHE A 102 -2.10 -0.01 -7.50
CA PHE A 102 -1.38 -0.44 -8.70
C PHE A 102 -1.64 0.44 -9.91
N ALA A 103 -2.84 1.04 -10.00
CA ALA A 103 -3.24 1.86 -11.14
C ALA A 103 -2.30 3.05 -11.34
N GLY A 104 -1.67 3.13 -12.51
CA GLY A 104 -0.77 4.22 -12.89
C GLY A 104 0.60 4.24 -12.20
N ARG A 105 0.88 3.31 -11.25
CA ARG A 105 2.13 3.28 -10.47
C ARG A 105 3.05 2.14 -10.88
N VAL A 106 2.51 1.11 -11.48
CA VAL A 106 3.25 -0.09 -11.86
C VAL A 106 3.35 -0.19 -13.37
N ALA A 107 4.54 0.02 -13.93
CA ALA A 107 4.75 -0.03 -15.36
C ALA A 107 4.41 -1.41 -15.94
N GLY A 108 3.56 -1.45 -16.99
CA GLY A 108 3.14 -2.68 -17.68
C GLY A 108 2.07 -3.50 -16.94
N LEU A 109 1.44 -2.92 -15.92
CA LEU A 109 0.27 -3.47 -15.26
C LEU A 109 -0.94 -2.59 -15.60
N ILE A 110 -1.98 -3.19 -16.13
CA ILE A 110 -3.27 -2.55 -16.37
C ILE A 110 -4.13 -2.86 -15.15
N SER A 111 -4.60 -1.84 -14.46
CA SER A 111 -5.45 -1.99 -13.28
C SER A 111 -6.64 -1.05 -13.35
N TYR A 112 -7.81 -1.55 -12.98
CA TYR A 112 -9.01 -0.75 -12.84
C TYR A 112 -9.84 -1.24 -11.65
N GLN A 113 -10.52 -0.31 -11.03
CA GLN A 113 -11.41 -0.56 -9.90
C GLN A 113 -12.84 -0.33 -10.34
N THR A 114 -13.73 -1.29 -10.08
CA THR A 114 -15.15 -1.22 -10.45
C THR A 114 -16.01 -0.60 -9.35
N SER A 115 -15.61 -0.74 -8.10
CA SER A 115 -16.31 -0.22 -6.93
C SER A 115 -15.32 0.42 -5.95
N GLY A 116 -15.72 1.48 -5.28
CA GLY A 116 -15.01 2.05 -4.14
C GLY A 116 -15.65 1.69 -2.79
N GLU A 117 -16.59 0.77 -2.80
CA GLU A 117 -17.30 0.32 -1.62
C GLU A 117 -16.37 -0.49 -0.70
N PRO A 118 -16.26 -0.14 0.59
CA PRO A 118 -15.43 -0.89 1.52
C PRO A 118 -15.76 -2.39 1.53
N GLY A 119 -14.76 -3.23 1.28
CA GLY A 119 -14.90 -4.68 1.19
C GLY A 119 -15.23 -5.22 -0.21
N GLN A 120 -15.66 -4.36 -1.15
CA GLN A 120 -15.89 -4.67 -2.57
C GLN A 120 -15.01 -3.79 -3.47
N ASP A 121 -13.91 -3.30 -2.94
CA ASP A 121 -13.02 -2.32 -3.55
C ASP A 121 -11.78 -2.93 -4.20
N ASN A 122 -11.74 -4.24 -4.40
CA ASN A 122 -10.64 -4.91 -5.08
C ASN A 122 -10.51 -4.40 -6.53
N ALA A 123 -9.31 -4.03 -6.91
CA ALA A 123 -9.00 -3.71 -8.30
C ALA A 123 -8.72 -4.99 -9.08
N SER A 124 -9.27 -5.07 -10.28
CA SER A 124 -8.85 -6.06 -11.29
C SER A 124 -7.56 -5.58 -11.93
N PHE A 125 -6.60 -6.47 -12.15
CA PHE A 125 -5.33 -6.11 -12.75
C PHE A 125 -4.79 -7.22 -13.64
N PHE A 126 -4.11 -6.82 -14.72
CA PHE A 126 -3.54 -7.70 -15.74
C PHE A 126 -2.13 -7.24 -16.10
N ILE A 127 -1.23 -8.18 -16.29
CA ILE A 127 0.13 -7.91 -16.74
C ILE A 127 0.17 -8.01 -18.26
N ARG A 128 0.47 -6.88 -18.95
CA ARG A 128 0.51 -6.77 -20.42
C ARG A 128 -0.83 -7.10 -21.11
N GLY A 129 -1.95 -7.12 -20.39
CA GLY A 129 -3.26 -7.44 -20.90
C GLY A 129 -3.71 -8.88 -20.63
N ILE A 130 -4.86 -9.25 -21.20
CA ILE A 130 -5.43 -10.58 -21.07
C ILE A 130 -4.85 -11.45 -22.16
N THR A 131 -4.07 -12.46 -21.79
CA THR A 131 -3.38 -13.37 -22.71
C THR A 131 -4.08 -14.73 -22.85
N THR A 132 -4.98 -15.06 -21.92
CA THR A 132 -5.73 -16.32 -21.92
C THR A 132 -7.14 -16.13 -22.48
N PHE A 133 -7.53 -17.01 -23.41
CA PHE A 133 -8.84 -17.00 -24.03
C PHE A 133 -9.69 -18.15 -23.47
N GLY A 134 -10.97 -17.86 -23.21
CA GLY A 134 -11.95 -18.82 -22.67
C GLY A 134 -12.73 -18.24 -21.48
N ALA A 135 -13.97 -18.63 -21.35
CA ALA A 135 -14.85 -18.11 -20.29
C ALA A 135 -14.38 -18.49 -18.88
N GLU A 136 -13.77 -19.66 -18.74
CA GLU A 136 -13.28 -20.19 -17.46
C GLU A 136 -11.76 -20.09 -17.29
N ALA A 137 -11.03 -19.46 -18.24
CA ALA A 137 -9.60 -19.31 -18.14
C ALA A 137 -9.22 -18.32 -17.05
N LYS A 138 -8.29 -18.69 -16.17
CA LYS A 138 -7.71 -17.76 -15.19
C LYS A 138 -7.04 -16.62 -15.94
N LYS A 139 -7.44 -15.40 -15.64
CA LYS A 139 -6.93 -14.16 -16.24
C LYS A 139 -5.94 -13.45 -15.32
N ASP A 140 -6.03 -13.75 -14.04
CA ASP A 140 -5.20 -13.11 -13.00
C ASP A 140 -3.76 -13.63 -13.04
N PRO A 141 -2.78 -12.78 -12.74
CA PRO A 141 -1.40 -13.22 -12.57
C PRO A 141 -1.26 -14.13 -11.36
N LEU A 142 -0.21 -14.95 -11.34
CA LEU A 142 0.16 -15.73 -10.16
C LEU A 142 0.66 -14.79 -9.06
N ILE A 143 0.09 -14.88 -7.87
CA ILE A 143 0.46 -14.07 -6.72
C ILE A 143 1.22 -14.92 -5.73
N LEU A 144 2.42 -14.48 -5.39
CA LEU A 144 3.29 -15.12 -4.41
C LEU A 144 3.59 -14.14 -3.29
N ILE A 145 3.22 -14.48 -2.06
CA ILE A 145 3.60 -13.73 -0.86
C ILE A 145 4.54 -14.63 -0.06
N ASP A 146 5.79 -14.17 0.11
CA ASP A 146 6.86 -14.95 0.74
C ASP A 146 7.08 -16.33 0.11
N GLY A 147 6.86 -16.44 -1.20
CA GLY A 147 7.00 -17.69 -1.95
C GLY A 147 5.80 -18.63 -1.92
N ILE A 148 4.73 -18.28 -1.21
CA ILE A 148 3.49 -19.05 -1.12
C ILE A 148 2.46 -18.46 -2.09
N GLU A 149 1.81 -19.32 -2.90
CA GLU A 149 0.71 -18.92 -3.78
C GLU A 149 -0.52 -18.55 -2.96
N LEU A 150 -0.99 -17.32 -3.12
CA LEU A 150 -2.14 -16.76 -2.43
C LEU A 150 -3.11 -16.12 -3.41
N SER A 151 -4.29 -15.74 -2.93
CA SER A 151 -5.34 -15.12 -3.72
C SER A 151 -5.13 -13.61 -3.91
N THR A 152 -5.89 -13.02 -4.84
CA THR A 152 -5.97 -11.56 -5.00
C THR A 152 -6.51 -10.88 -3.73
N ASP A 153 -7.41 -11.54 -3.02
CA ASP A 153 -7.97 -11.03 -1.76
C ASP A 153 -6.91 -10.98 -0.65
N ASP A 154 -6.04 -12.00 -0.58
CA ASP A 154 -4.92 -11.99 0.38
C ASP A 154 -3.93 -10.87 0.07
N LEU A 155 -3.66 -10.62 -1.22
CA LEU A 155 -2.85 -9.50 -1.65
C LEU A 155 -3.50 -8.15 -1.32
N ALA A 156 -4.81 -8.02 -1.55
CA ALA A 156 -5.57 -6.81 -1.25
C ALA A 156 -5.53 -6.45 0.25
N ARG A 157 -5.50 -7.46 1.12
CA ARG A 157 -5.46 -7.31 2.58
C ARG A 157 -4.07 -7.07 3.15
N LEU A 158 -3.02 -7.21 2.34
CA LEU A 158 -1.64 -7.01 2.79
C LEU A 158 -1.37 -5.53 3.06
N ASN A 159 -0.88 -5.22 4.26
CA ASN A 159 -0.50 -3.85 4.59
C ASN A 159 0.81 -3.46 3.89
N THR A 160 0.82 -2.30 3.25
CA THR A 160 2.02 -1.77 2.57
C THR A 160 3.19 -1.55 3.52
N ASP A 161 2.93 -1.26 4.79
CA ASP A 161 3.98 -1.08 5.80
C ASP A 161 4.70 -2.40 6.15
N ASP A 162 4.10 -3.56 5.86
CA ASP A 162 4.71 -4.87 6.09
C ASP A 162 5.51 -5.39 4.88
N ILE A 163 5.47 -4.69 3.75
CA ILE A 163 6.16 -5.10 2.52
C ILE A 163 7.62 -4.66 2.57
N ALA A 164 8.53 -5.58 2.28
CA ALA A 164 9.96 -5.31 2.07
C ALA A 164 10.25 -5.06 0.58
N SER A 165 9.70 -5.90 -0.31
CA SER A 165 9.86 -5.75 -1.76
C SER A 165 8.62 -6.22 -2.51
N PHE A 166 8.37 -5.58 -3.65
CA PHE A 166 7.28 -5.89 -4.56
C PHE A 166 7.84 -5.99 -5.97
N SER A 167 7.76 -7.16 -6.57
CA SER A 167 8.35 -7.45 -7.88
C SER A 167 7.33 -8.05 -8.82
N ILE A 168 7.35 -7.61 -10.07
CA ILE A 168 6.48 -8.13 -11.13
C ILE A 168 7.34 -8.73 -12.22
N MET A 169 7.11 -10.01 -12.50
CA MET A 169 7.75 -10.76 -13.56
C MET A 169 6.79 -10.80 -14.76
N LYS A 170 7.20 -10.20 -15.87
CA LYS A 170 6.35 -9.96 -17.04
C LYS A 170 6.67 -10.87 -18.21
N ASP A 171 7.91 -11.36 -18.29
CA ASP A 171 8.41 -12.12 -19.41
C ASP A 171 8.38 -13.62 -19.18
N ALA A 172 8.23 -14.39 -20.26
CA ALA A 172 8.23 -15.84 -20.23
C ALA A 172 9.50 -16.40 -19.56
N THR A 173 10.66 -15.75 -19.74
CA THR A 173 11.93 -16.13 -19.13
C THR A 173 11.87 -16.03 -17.61
N ALA A 174 11.26 -14.94 -17.08
CA ALA A 174 11.10 -14.74 -15.65
C ALA A 174 10.02 -15.66 -15.04
N THR A 175 9.01 -16.02 -15.83
CA THR A 175 7.87 -16.84 -15.39
C THR A 175 8.05 -18.33 -15.66
N ALA A 176 9.07 -18.72 -16.46
CA ALA A 176 9.30 -20.12 -16.86
C ALA A 176 9.39 -21.11 -15.68
N LEU A 177 9.93 -20.66 -14.54
CA LEU A 177 10.04 -21.47 -13.33
C LEU A 177 8.71 -21.81 -12.67
N TYR A 178 7.64 -21.08 -13.03
CA TYR A 178 6.28 -21.29 -12.51
C TYR A 178 5.38 -22.07 -13.48
N GLY A 179 5.91 -22.44 -14.65
CA GLY A 179 5.20 -23.20 -15.68
C GLY A 179 3.93 -22.48 -16.16
N ALA A 180 2.88 -23.24 -16.48
CA ALA A 180 1.62 -22.70 -16.99
C ALA A 180 0.94 -21.72 -16.02
N ARG A 181 1.17 -21.82 -14.72
CA ARG A 181 0.63 -20.88 -13.72
C ARG A 181 1.19 -19.47 -13.84
N GLY A 182 2.42 -19.35 -14.34
CA GLY A 182 3.05 -18.05 -14.60
C GLY A 182 2.72 -17.41 -15.96
N ALA A 183 1.84 -18.03 -16.77
CA ALA A 183 1.55 -17.57 -18.14
C ALA A 183 1.01 -16.12 -18.19
N ASN A 184 0.23 -15.70 -17.19
CA ASN A 184 -0.31 -14.33 -17.08
C ASN A 184 0.62 -13.39 -16.31
N GLY A 185 1.88 -13.78 -16.09
CA GLY A 185 2.84 -13.07 -15.26
C GLY A 185 2.77 -13.48 -13.78
N VAL A 186 3.75 -13.01 -13.02
CA VAL A 186 3.87 -13.33 -11.59
C VAL A 186 4.09 -12.06 -10.79
N ILE A 187 3.32 -11.89 -9.74
CA ILE A 187 3.52 -10.87 -8.70
C ILE A 187 4.17 -11.54 -7.50
N SER A 188 5.36 -11.11 -7.15
CA SER A 188 6.11 -11.61 -5.99
C SER A 188 6.25 -10.52 -4.95
N VAL A 189 5.71 -10.76 -3.77
CA VAL A 189 5.79 -9.88 -2.62
C VAL A 189 6.61 -10.56 -1.54
N THR A 190 7.60 -9.85 -1.01
CA THR A 190 8.35 -10.28 0.17
C THR A 190 7.98 -9.37 1.32
N THR A 191 7.64 -9.97 2.46
CA THR A 191 7.33 -9.22 3.68
C THR A 191 8.59 -8.90 4.47
N LYS A 192 8.52 -7.91 5.36
CA LYS A 192 9.64 -7.50 6.20
C LYS A 192 10.06 -8.60 7.14
N GLU A 193 11.36 -8.75 7.31
CA GLU A 193 12.01 -9.66 8.23
C GLU A 193 12.72 -8.90 9.36
N GLY A 194 13.00 -9.59 10.43
CA GLY A 194 13.83 -9.07 11.52
C GLY A 194 15.27 -8.84 11.09
N ARG A 195 15.93 -7.88 11.72
CA ARG A 195 17.34 -7.56 11.49
C ARG A 195 18.12 -7.67 12.79
N GLU A 196 19.38 -7.97 12.67
CA GLU A 196 20.29 -7.89 13.81
C GLU A 196 20.43 -6.45 14.28
N GLY A 197 20.37 -6.24 15.58
CA GLY A 197 20.50 -4.93 16.19
C GLY A 197 19.47 -4.66 17.28
N LYS A 198 19.48 -3.41 17.75
CA LYS A 198 18.54 -2.95 18.76
C LYS A 198 17.10 -3.02 18.23
N VAL A 199 16.16 -3.18 19.15
CA VAL A 199 14.74 -3.18 18.84
C VAL A 199 14.35 -1.81 18.24
N THR A 200 13.77 -1.86 17.04
CA THR A 200 13.18 -0.69 16.38
C THR A 200 11.67 -0.78 16.45
N ILE A 201 11.05 0.26 16.96
CA ILE A 201 9.60 0.39 17.06
C ILE A 201 9.15 1.44 16.06
N ASN A 202 8.21 1.08 15.19
CA ASN A 202 7.58 2.03 14.29
C ASN A 202 6.08 2.04 14.59
N ALA A 203 5.54 3.23 14.80
CA ALA A 203 4.10 3.45 14.97
C ALA A 203 3.64 4.49 13.96
N ARG A 204 2.53 4.21 13.29
CA ARG A 204 1.90 5.11 12.32
C ARG A 204 0.41 5.16 12.59
N VAL A 205 -0.13 6.36 12.69
CA VAL A 205 -1.58 6.61 12.76
C VAL A 205 -1.93 7.54 11.62
N GLU A 206 -3.00 7.21 10.91
CA GLU A 206 -3.45 7.94 9.74
C GLU A 206 -4.95 8.14 9.79
N ASN A 207 -5.40 9.34 9.52
CA ASN A 207 -6.79 9.66 9.25
C ASN A 207 -6.87 10.26 7.84
N SER A 208 -7.68 9.67 6.97
CA SER A 208 -7.89 10.12 5.61
C SER A 208 -9.31 10.60 5.40
N PHE A 209 -9.45 11.67 4.63
CA PHE A 209 -10.74 12.20 4.20
C PHE A 209 -10.89 11.97 2.71
N SER A 210 -11.99 11.34 2.31
CA SER A 210 -12.27 11.02 0.92
C SER A 210 -13.57 11.67 0.49
N SER A 211 -13.60 12.16 -0.74
CA SER A 211 -14.81 12.71 -1.38
C SER A 211 -14.95 12.16 -2.79
N PRO A 212 -16.19 12.03 -3.30
CA PRO A 212 -16.40 11.62 -4.69
C PRO A 212 -15.72 12.60 -5.66
N THR A 213 -14.96 12.06 -6.61
CA THR A 213 -14.32 12.86 -7.66
C THR A 213 -15.34 13.41 -8.66
N LYS A 214 -16.48 12.75 -8.77
CA LYS A 214 -17.61 13.16 -9.61
C LYS A 214 -18.92 12.76 -8.93
N LYS A 215 -19.82 13.72 -8.78
CA LYS A 215 -21.20 13.47 -8.36
C LYS A 215 -22.07 13.22 -9.59
N ILE A 216 -23.05 12.34 -9.44
CA ILE A 216 -24.09 12.16 -10.46
C ILE A 216 -24.96 13.41 -10.44
N SER A 217 -24.94 14.17 -11.52
CA SER A 217 -25.86 15.31 -11.70
C SER A 217 -27.15 14.80 -12.32
N GLN A 218 -28.24 14.96 -11.62
CA GLN A 218 -29.56 14.67 -12.11
C GLN A 218 -30.17 15.94 -12.71
N THR A 219 -31.02 15.76 -13.72
CA THR A 219 -31.83 16.85 -14.26
C THR A 219 -32.85 17.31 -13.22
N ASP A 220 -33.10 18.61 -13.13
CA ASP A 220 -34.13 19.12 -12.23
C ASP A 220 -35.50 18.54 -12.58
N PRO A 221 -36.41 18.39 -11.59
CA PRO A 221 -37.70 17.71 -11.78
C PRO A 221 -38.58 18.36 -12.84
N VAL A 222 -38.54 19.68 -12.97
CA VAL A 222 -39.37 20.41 -13.94
C VAL A 222 -38.93 20.14 -15.37
N THR A 223 -37.62 20.25 -15.62
CA THR A 223 -37.02 19.91 -16.91
C THR A 223 -37.27 18.44 -17.25
N TYR A 224 -37.10 17.52 -16.28
CA TYR A 224 -37.42 16.11 -16.50
C TYR A 224 -38.88 15.89 -16.94
N MET A 225 -39.84 16.47 -16.22
CA MET A 225 -41.25 16.30 -16.53
C MET A 225 -41.60 16.87 -17.92
N ARG A 226 -41.04 18.04 -18.28
CA ARG A 226 -41.25 18.65 -19.61
C ARG A 226 -40.67 17.79 -20.72
N MET A 227 -39.42 17.33 -20.56
CA MET A 227 -38.78 16.46 -21.54
C MET A 227 -39.48 15.11 -21.71
N GLN A 228 -40.00 14.55 -20.62
CA GLN A 228 -40.77 13.29 -20.68
C GLN A 228 -42.09 13.48 -21.43
N ASN A 229 -42.81 14.59 -21.18
CA ASN A 229 -44.02 14.91 -21.91
C ASN A 229 -43.75 15.14 -23.40
N GLU A 230 -42.65 15.85 -23.73
CA GLU A 230 -42.22 16.08 -25.10
C GLU A 230 -41.89 14.77 -25.82
N ALA A 231 -41.16 13.87 -25.15
CA ALA A 231 -40.82 12.57 -25.71
C ALA A 231 -42.06 11.72 -26.03
N ILE A 232 -43.11 11.79 -25.22
CA ILE A 232 -44.38 11.10 -25.50
C ILE A 232 -45.03 11.71 -26.73
N LYS A 233 -45.23 13.03 -26.77
CA LYS A 233 -45.87 13.75 -27.88
C LYS A 233 -45.14 13.59 -29.21
N THR A 234 -43.82 13.48 -29.17
CA THR A 234 -42.99 13.27 -30.38
C THR A 234 -43.18 11.90 -30.96
N ARG A 235 -43.37 10.88 -30.10
CA ARG A 235 -43.54 9.46 -30.52
C ARG A 235 -44.99 9.14 -30.87
N ASP A 236 -45.93 9.70 -30.13
CA ASP A 236 -47.35 9.56 -30.32
C ASP A 236 -48.03 10.92 -30.15
N PRO A 237 -48.39 11.63 -31.26
CA PRO A 237 -49.03 12.95 -31.20
C PRO A 237 -50.35 12.96 -30.47
N LEU A 238 -51.03 11.81 -30.35
CA LEU A 238 -52.29 11.67 -29.62
C LEU A 238 -52.08 11.15 -28.19
N GLY A 239 -50.82 10.85 -27.84
CA GLY A 239 -50.44 10.35 -26.52
C GLY A 239 -50.74 11.38 -25.41
N LEU A 240 -51.27 10.87 -24.31
CA LEU A 240 -51.51 11.69 -23.13
C LEU A 240 -50.19 12.04 -22.42
N ALA A 241 -50.02 13.31 -22.07
CA ALA A 241 -48.89 13.76 -21.27
C ALA A 241 -48.89 13.02 -19.92
N LEU A 242 -47.72 12.50 -19.52
CA LEU A 242 -47.54 11.77 -18.25
C LEU A 242 -47.68 12.72 -17.05
N TYR A 243 -47.21 13.96 -17.21
CA TYR A 243 -47.24 14.99 -16.17
C TYR A 243 -48.17 16.12 -16.59
N SER A 244 -49.13 16.45 -15.71
CA SER A 244 -50.02 17.59 -15.94
C SER A 244 -49.28 18.94 -15.82
N GLU A 245 -49.72 19.94 -16.56
CA GLU A 245 -49.18 21.29 -16.47
C GLU A 245 -49.34 21.89 -15.06
N GLU A 246 -50.40 21.52 -14.34
CA GLU A 246 -50.62 21.90 -12.96
C GLU A 246 -49.47 21.35 -12.07
N LYS A 247 -49.16 20.06 -12.19
CA LYS A 247 -48.06 19.44 -11.44
C LYS A 247 -46.73 20.11 -11.75
N ILE A 248 -46.45 20.37 -13.01
CA ILE A 248 -45.21 21.04 -13.43
C ILE A 248 -45.11 22.42 -12.82
N THR A 249 -46.21 23.22 -12.91
CA THR A 249 -46.23 24.57 -12.39
C THR A 249 -46.14 24.62 -10.87
N MET A 250 -46.79 23.71 -10.15
CA MET A 250 -46.72 23.66 -8.69
C MET A 250 -45.31 23.26 -8.23
N THR A 251 -44.65 22.32 -8.94
CA THR A 251 -43.27 21.95 -8.68
C THR A 251 -42.30 23.10 -8.94
N GLU A 252 -42.49 23.83 -10.07
CA GLU A 252 -41.65 24.97 -10.46
C GLU A 252 -41.74 26.12 -9.44
N ARG A 253 -42.94 26.37 -8.90
CA ARG A 253 -43.16 27.37 -7.87
C ARG A 253 -42.79 26.92 -6.45
N GLY A 254 -42.41 25.67 -6.26
CA GLY A 254 -42.12 25.11 -4.92
C GLY A 254 -43.32 25.04 -3.99
N LEU A 255 -44.54 25.00 -4.56
CA LEU A 255 -45.77 24.95 -3.78
C LEU A 255 -46.07 23.53 -3.31
N TYR A 256 -46.48 23.40 -2.06
CA TYR A 256 -46.81 22.10 -1.44
C TYR A 256 -45.68 21.06 -1.58
N PRO A 257 -44.49 21.30 -1.00
CA PRO A 257 -43.31 20.46 -1.20
C PRO A 257 -43.47 18.98 -0.77
N ASN A 258 -44.46 18.71 0.09
CA ASN A 258 -44.81 17.34 0.48
C ASN A 258 -45.62 16.60 -0.58
N ILE A 259 -46.27 17.32 -1.52
CA ILE A 259 -47.08 16.77 -2.60
C ILE A 259 -46.28 16.80 -3.92
N PHE A 260 -45.51 17.86 -4.13
CA PHE A 260 -44.68 18.11 -5.31
C PHE A 260 -43.22 18.26 -4.92
N PRO A 261 -42.57 17.17 -4.45
CA PRO A 261 -41.22 17.23 -3.96
C PRO A 261 -40.19 17.48 -5.08
N THR A 262 -39.17 18.28 -4.75
CA THR A 262 -37.98 18.51 -5.59
C THR A 262 -36.72 17.98 -4.91
N THR A 263 -36.81 16.81 -4.30
CA THR A 263 -35.72 16.22 -3.49
C THR A 263 -34.57 15.82 -4.35
N ASP A 264 -33.37 16.32 -4.05
CA ASP A 264 -32.14 15.76 -4.52
C ASP A 264 -31.81 14.52 -3.67
N TRP A 265 -32.04 13.36 -4.26
CA TRP A 265 -31.83 12.09 -3.58
C TRP A 265 -30.35 11.80 -3.34
N TYR A 266 -29.45 12.27 -4.21
CA TYR A 266 -28.02 12.10 -4.00
C TYR A 266 -27.55 12.84 -2.74
N ASP A 267 -27.84 14.13 -2.64
CA ASP A 267 -27.48 14.93 -1.48
C ASP A 267 -28.24 14.50 -0.21
N THR A 268 -29.42 13.89 -0.35
CA THR A 268 -30.19 13.37 0.78
C THR A 268 -29.58 12.08 1.34
N MET A 269 -29.09 11.21 0.47
CA MET A 269 -28.67 9.85 0.85
C MET A 269 -27.16 9.74 1.10
N PHE A 270 -26.32 10.58 0.53
CA PHE A 270 -24.87 10.43 0.58
C PHE A 270 -24.18 11.59 1.28
N ASN A 271 -23.09 11.27 1.97
CA ASN A 271 -22.17 12.24 2.54
C ASN A 271 -21.18 12.71 1.48
N ASP A 272 -20.84 14.01 1.51
CA ASP A 272 -19.82 14.57 0.62
C ASP A 272 -18.41 14.16 1.00
N VAL A 273 -18.18 13.91 2.27
CA VAL A 273 -16.87 13.55 2.82
C VAL A 273 -17.03 12.38 3.79
N ILE A 274 -16.18 11.41 3.64
CA ILE A 274 -16.04 10.28 4.56
C ILE A 274 -14.66 10.29 5.20
N SER A 275 -14.55 9.74 6.40
CA SER A 275 -13.30 9.65 7.15
C SER A 275 -12.96 8.19 7.38
N ASN A 276 -11.71 7.80 7.05
CA ASN A 276 -11.18 6.46 7.26
C ASN A 276 -9.95 6.54 8.15
N GLN A 277 -9.79 5.59 9.07
CA GLN A 277 -8.73 5.56 10.06
C GLN A 277 -7.85 4.32 9.91
N ARG A 278 -6.55 4.49 10.14
CA ARG A 278 -5.58 3.40 10.15
C ARG A 278 -4.58 3.58 11.26
N ALA A 279 -4.18 2.49 11.86
CA ALA A 279 -3.07 2.44 12.80
C ALA A 279 -2.20 1.22 12.48
N ASN A 280 -0.90 1.44 12.45
CA ASN A 280 0.12 0.40 12.29
C ASN A 280 1.11 0.51 13.43
N LEU A 281 1.44 -0.62 14.02
CA LEU A 281 2.53 -0.74 14.99
C LEU A 281 3.41 -1.91 14.56
N SER A 282 4.69 -1.67 14.40
CA SER A 282 5.65 -2.73 14.08
C SER A 282 6.89 -2.68 14.95
N LEU A 283 7.40 -3.86 15.27
CA LEU A 283 8.58 -4.12 16.08
C LEU A 283 9.54 -4.99 15.27
N SER A 284 10.78 -4.58 15.17
CA SER A 284 11.81 -5.38 14.52
C SER A 284 13.09 -5.34 15.32
N GLY A 285 13.81 -6.45 15.35
CA GLY A 285 15.08 -6.57 16.08
C GLY A 285 15.59 -7.99 16.09
N GLY A 286 16.64 -8.20 16.83
CA GLY A 286 17.21 -9.52 17.05
C GLY A 286 18.71 -9.52 17.21
N GLY A 287 19.25 -10.70 17.42
CA GLY A 287 20.68 -10.97 17.48
C GLY A 287 21.11 -11.97 16.40
N THR A 288 22.29 -12.48 16.54
CA THR A 288 22.88 -13.48 15.63
C THR A 288 22.12 -14.81 15.60
N VAL A 289 21.44 -15.16 16.70
CA VAL A 289 20.69 -16.41 16.85
C VAL A 289 19.25 -16.28 16.36
N ALA A 290 18.56 -15.21 16.74
CA ALA A 290 17.17 -15.03 16.38
C ALA A 290 16.89 -13.58 15.99
N ARG A 291 16.13 -13.40 14.90
CA ARG A 291 15.67 -12.10 14.39
C ARG A 291 14.16 -12.17 14.23
N TYR A 292 13.49 -11.07 14.52
CA TYR A 292 12.03 -11.02 14.47
C TYR A 292 11.52 -9.73 13.89
N TYR A 293 10.39 -9.82 13.21
CA TYR A 293 9.53 -8.74 12.80
C TYR A 293 8.11 -9.07 13.24
N VAL A 294 7.48 -8.19 14.02
CA VAL A 294 6.10 -8.33 14.44
C VAL A 294 5.35 -7.06 14.12
N ALA A 295 4.19 -7.17 13.49
CA ALA A 295 3.35 -6.02 13.17
C ALA A 295 1.89 -6.30 13.53
N ALA A 296 1.21 -5.25 13.97
CA ALA A 296 -0.22 -5.22 14.19
C ALA A 296 -0.81 -4.01 13.47
N ASN A 297 -1.88 -4.24 12.71
CA ASN A 297 -2.55 -3.21 11.94
C ASN A 297 -4.04 -3.21 12.25
N VAL A 298 -4.61 -2.02 12.32
CA VAL A 298 -6.06 -1.81 12.42
C VAL A 298 -6.45 -0.76 11.39
N SER A 299 -7.50 -1.03 10.62
CA SER A 299 -8.08 -0.05 9.73
C SER A 299 -9.59 -0.05 9.82
N LYS A 300 -10.19 1.15 9.69
CA LYS A 300 -11.62 1.35 9.61
C LYS A 300 -11.94 2.14 8.35
N ASP A 301 -12.69 1.51 7.45
CA ASP A 301 -13.19 2.11 6.23
C ASP A 301 -14.70 2.27 6.32
N ASN A 302 -15.19 3.48 6.06
CA ASN A 302 -16.59 3.82 6.14
C ASN A 302 -17.17 4.04 4.73
N GLY A 303 -18.41 3.62 4.53
CA GLY A 303 -19.20 3.98 3.35
C GLY A 303 -19.65 5.44 3.40
N ASN A 304 -20.26 5.90 2.32
CA ASN A 304 -20.68 7.28 2.16
C ASN A 304 -22.19 7.52 2.40
N MET A 305 -22.97 6.51 2.75
CA MET A 305 -24.40 6.67 3.00
C MET A 305 -24.65 7.45 4.30
N LYS A 306 -25.61 8.36 4.25
CA LYS A 306 -26.11 9.03 5.46
C LYS A 306 -26.99 8.07 6.25
N VAL A 307 -26.74 8.00 7.55
CA VAL A 307 -27.56 7.21 8.48
C VAL A 307 -28.54 8.11 9.20
N ASP A 308 -29.83 7.82 9.09
CA ASP A 308 -30.83 8.53 9.88
C ASP A 308 -30.77 8.05 11.33
N LYS A 309 -30.53 8.99 12.26
CA LYS A 309 -30.45 8.73 13.70
C LYS A 309 -31.75 8.20 14.32
N ARG A 310 -32.88 8.33 13.59
CA ARG A 310 -34.17 7.75 14.01
C ARG A 310 -34.21 6.24 13.83
N ASN A 311 -33.33 5.67 13.00
CA ASN A 311 -33.21 4.24 12.84
C ASN A 311 -32.36 3.65 13.99
N ASN A 312 -32.75 2.51 14.46
CA ASN A 312 -31.98 1.75 15.45
C ASN A 312 -30.93 0.82 14.83
N PHE A 313 -30.71 0.93 13.52
CA PHE A 313 -29.70 0.17 12.77
C PHE A 313 -28.87 1.11 11.89
N ASN A 314 -27.64 0.68 11.63
CA ASN A 314 -26.75 1.39 10.71
C ASN A 314 -26.86 0.77 9.32
N SER A 315 -27.41 1.52 8.36
CA SER A 315 -27.50 1.11 6.97
C SER A 315 -26.23 1.46 6.15
N ASN A 316 -25.31 2.22 6.75
CA ASN A 316 -24.05 2.54 6.09
C ASN A 316 -23.08 1.35 6.20
N ILE A 317 -22.18 1.26 5.22
CA ILE A 317 -21.11 0.27 5.24
C ILE A 317 -20.03 0.73 6.20
N SER A 318 -19.55 -0.19 7.02
CA SER A 318 -18.37 -0.03 7.87
C SER A 318 -17.58 -1.32 7.84
N LEU A 319 -16.32 -1.23 7.43
CA LEU A 319 -15.39 -2.35 7.42
C LEU A 319 -14.26 -2.09 8.39
N MET A 320 -14.16 -2.92 9.41
CA MET A 320 -13.04 -2.91 10.35
C MET A 320 -12.14 -4.11 10.03
N LYS A 321 -10.85 -3.85 9.80
CA LYS A 321 -9.84 -4.89 9.53
C LYS A 321 -8.81 -4.88 10.63
N TYR A 322 -8.48 -6.06 11.12
CA TYR A 322 -7.40 -6.28 12.08
C TYR A 322 -6.43 -7.27 11.45
N SER A 323 -5.15 -6.95 11.44
CA SER A 323 -4.14 -7.91 10.98
C SER A 323 -2.96 -7.98 11.94
N ILE A 324 -2.45 -9.20 12.12
CA ILE A 324 -1.24 -9.48 12.88
C ILE A 324 -0.30 -10.25 11.97
N ARG A 325 0.97 -9.89 11.99
CA ARG A 325 2.05 -10.58 11.29
C ARG A 325 3.24 -10.80 12.21
N SER A 326 3.82 -12.00 12.14
CA SER A 326 5.03 -12.33 12.88
C SER A 326 5.96 -13.14 11.96
N ASN A 327 7.13 -12.58 11.66
CA ASN A 327 8.18 -13.21 10.89
C ASN A 327 9.38 -13.39 11.80
N ILE A 328 9.77 -14.64 12.05
CA ILE A 328 10.86 -15.01 12.95
C ILE A 328 11.85 -15.88 12.19
N ASN A 329 13.11 -15.51 12.22
CA ASN A 329 14.22 -16.26 11.66
C ASN A 329 15.13 -16.70 12.80
N ILE A 330 15.38 -18.00 12.93
CA ILE A 330 16.19 -18.59 13.99
C ILE A 330 17.32 -19.42 13.38
N ASN A 331 18.56 -19.06 13.64
CA ASN A 331 19.73 -19.82 13.26
C ASN A 331 19.92 -20.98 14.27
N LEU A 332 19.39 -22.15 13.93
CA LEU A 332 19.52 -23.35 14.77
C LEU A 332 20.98 -23.84 14.82
N THR A 333 21.68 -23.77 13.70
CA THR A 333 23.10 -24.07 13.56
C THR A 333 23.73 -23.05 12.61
N LYS A 334 25.06 -23.14 12.39
CA LYS A 334 25.73 -22.29 11.39
C LYS A 334 25.27 -22.54 9.96
N THR A 335 24.60 -23.65 9.69
CA THR A 335 24.17 -24.09 8.35
C THR A 335 22.65 -24.28 8.23
N THR A 336 21.91 -24.14 9.34
CA THR A 336 20.48 -24.43 9.39
C THR A 336 19.72 -23.22 9.97
N GLU A 337 18.84 -22.63 9.19
CA GLU A 337 17.94 -21.55 9.60
C GLU A 337 16.50 -22.08 9.63
N LEU A 338 15.79 -21.82 10.71
CA LEU A 338 14.35 -22.02 10.83
C LEU A 338 13.65 -20.69 10.56
N VAL A 339 12.79 -20.65 9.56
CA VAL A 339 11.98 -19.50 9.21
C VAL A 339 10.52 -19.79 9.56
N LEU A 340 9.97 -18.99 10.46
CA LEU A 340 8.58 -19.09 10.88
C LEU A 340 7.85 -17.81 10.47
N ARG A 341 6.80 -17.95 9.65
CA ARG A 341 5.96 -16.85 9.19
C ARG A 341 4.53 -17.13 9.54
N MET A 342 3.96 -16.26 10.35
CA MET A 342 2.56 -16.34 10.78
C MET A 342 1.86 -15.02 10.46
N SER A 343 0.66 -15.12 9.90
CA SER A 343 -0.18 -13.95 9.69
C SER A 343 -1.64 -14.33 9.87
N GLY A 344 -2.41 -13.41 10.40
CA GLY A 344 -3.85 -13.53 10.53
C GLY A 344 -4.52 -12.19 10.21
N THR A 345 -5.64 -12.24 9.51
CA THR A 345 -6.47 -11.06 9.21
C THR A 345 -7.90 -11.37 9.58
N PHE A 346 -8.54 -10.43 10.26
CA PHE A 346 -9.94 -10.50 10.68
C PHE A 346 -10.66 -9.28 10.13
N ASP A 347 -11.76 -9.52 9.42
CA ASP A 347 -12.61 -8.48 8.85
C ASP A 347 -13.97 -8.50 9.56
N GLU A 348 -14.38 -7.36 10.09
CA GLU A 348 -15.72 -7.14 10.62
C GLU A 348 -16.46 -6.18 9.67
N TYR A 349 -17.44 -6.71 8.98
CA TYR A 349 -18.23 -5.96 8.00
C TYR A 349 -19.64 -5.71 8.52
N THR A 350 -20.07 -4.47 8.45
CA THR A 350 -21.44 -4.05 8.69
C THR A 350 -21.94 -3.33 7.44
N GLY A 351 -23.11 -3.69 6.95
CA GLY A 351 -23.68 -3.08 5.75
C GLY A 351 -25.16 -3.37 5.62
N PRO A 352 -25.81 -2.89 4.54
CA PRO A 352 -27.22 -3.14 4.28
C PRO A 352 -27.51 -4.62 4.08
N ILE A 353 -28.67 -5.07 4.52
CA ILE A 353 -29.13 -6.45 4.33
C ILE A 353 -29.42 -6.64 2.84
N GLY A 354 -28.81 -7.65 2.21
CA GLY A 354 -29.03 -8.01 0.81
C GLY A 354 -28.04 -7.39 -0.19
N GLY A 355 -26.99 -6.75 0.28
CA GLY A 355 -25.85 -6.39 -0.55
C GLY A 355 -24.87 -7.57 -0.66
N GLY A 356 -24.83 -8.24 -1.79
CA GLY A 356 -23.91 -9.31 -2.10
C GLY A 356 -24.03 -9.65 -3.57
#